data_906b03f83da9f13d15d5123c66204914
#
_entry.id   906b03f83da9f13d15d5123c66204914
#
_cell.length_a   1.000
_cell.length_b   1.000
_cell.length_c   1.000
_cell.angle_alpha   90.00
_cell.angle_beta   90.00
_cell.angle_gamma   90.00
#
_symmetry.space_group_name_H-M   'P 1'
#
loop_
_entity.id
_entity.type
_entity.pdbx_description
1 polymer ?
#
loop_
_entity_poly.entity_id
_entity_poly.type
_entity_poly.pdbx_seq_one_letter_code
_entity_poly.pdbx_strand_id
1 'polypeptide(L)'
;MQSSKKWFEAIKEKDMEGYMIKDKLLEKSKEAFVMAIEIYNKPTIKYRVEGFSFFICNAWELMLKAHMINKFGKDSIYYKDNRNRTITLENCLQKVITNEKAPIRKNLAKIIELRNTSTHFVTEEYEMIYIPLFQACILNFVEKMQEFHSIDMTEVIPQNFLTLAVSMKALDENVIRAKYPEEIANKMLTIDEQLRPMIEDNNQGFAIKIEHLHFITKDKNQATSFVHIDKNAETGVKIIRELKDPNNTHKYTMKTALK
;
A
#
# COMPACT_ATOMS: atom_id res chain seq x y z
N MET A 1 36.46 -17.89 -38.47
CA MET A 1 35.07 -17.50 -38.84
C MET A 1 33.95 -18.34 -38.16
N GLN A 2 34.11 -19.64 -37.97
CA GLN A 2 33.09 -20.50 -37.30
C GLN A 2 33.00 -20.24 -35.79
N SER A 3 34.06 -19.88 -35.09
CA SER A 3 34.07 -19.60 -33.64
C SER A 3 33.32 -18.34 -33.28
N SER A 4 33.40 -17.28 -34.09
CA SER A 4 32.67 -16.03 -33.85
C SER A 4 31.16 -16.16 -34.08
N LYS A 5 30.72 -16.98 -35.06
CA LYS A 5 29.28 -17.26 -35.25
C LYS A 5 28.66 -18.02 -34.08
N LYS A 6 29.34 -19.07 -33.59
CA LYS A 6 28.88 -19.81 -32.39
C LYS A 6 28.79 -18.92 -31.15
N TRP A 7 29.72 -17.99 -30.99
CA TRP A 7 29.72 -17.05 -29.88
C TRP A 7 28.53 -16.07 -29.96
N PHE A 8 28.24 -15.53 -31.17
CA PHE A 8 27.09 -14.66 -31.41
C PHE A 8 25.74 -15.40 -31.23
N GLU A 9 25.62 -16.64 -31.63
CA GLU A 9 24.45 -17.50 -31.44
C GLU A 9 24.20 -17.77 -29.95
N ALA A 10 25.24 -18.11 -29.17
CA ALA A 10 25.14 -18.34 -27.73
C ALA A 10 24.75 -17.09 -26.95
N ILE A 11 25.19 -15.88 -27.37
CA ILE A 11 24.73 -14.62 -26.76
C ILE A 11 23.25 -14.39 -27.06
N LYS A 12 22.81 -14.57 -28.32
CA LYS A 12 21.39 -14.42 -28.70
C LYS A 12 20.47 -15.39 -27.95
N GLU A 13 20.90 -16.65 -27.79
CA GLU A 13 20.13 -17.63 -26.99
C GLU A 13 20.02 -17.22 -25.52
N LYS A 14 21.13 -16.76 -24.92
CA LYS A 14 21.15 -16.31 -23.53
C LYS A 14 20.29 -15.06 -23.29
N ASP A 15 20.31 -14.12 -24.23
CA ASP A 15 19.48 -12.92 -24.20
C ASP A 15 18.00 -13.30 -24.38
N MET A 16 17.66 -14.21 -25.30
CA MET A 16 16.30 -14.68 -25.53
C MET A 16 15.72 -15.42 -24.30
N GLU A 17 16.54 -16.27 -23.65
CA GLU A 17 16.15 -16.91 -22.40
C GLU A 17 15.90 -15.89 -21.28
N GLY A 18 16.75 -14.87 -21.17
CA GLY A 18 16.57 -13.75 -20.23
C GLY A 18 15.24 -13.01 -20.45
N TYR A 19 14.90 -12.72 -21.70
CA TYR A 19 13.61 -12.09 -22.05
C TYR A 19 12.41 -12.97 -21.67
N MET A 20 12.43 -14.26 -21.96
CA MET A 20 11.36 -15.18 -21.59
C MET A 20 11.15 -15.28 -20.08
N ILE A 21 12.24 -15.29 -19.30
CA ILE A 21 12.17 -15.30 -17.83
C ILE A 21 11.60 -13.99 -17.32
N LYS A 22 12.06 -12.85 -17.83
CA LYS A 22 11.58 -11.52 -17.47
C LYS A 22 10.06 -11.42 -17.68
N ASP A 23 9.56 -11.82 -18.83
CA ASP A 23 8.14 -11.72 -19.15
C ASP A 23 7.28 -12.60 -18.24
N LYS A 24 7.73 -13.83 -17.96
CA LYS A 24 7.08 -14.70 -16.96
C LYS A 24 7.08 -14.09 -15.56
N LEU A 25 8.16 -13.45 -15.14
CA LEU A 25 8.24 -12.77 -13.84
C LEU A 25 7.24 -11.61 -13.78
N LEU A 26 7.09 -10.82 -14.85
CA LEU A 26 6.15 -9.72 -14.92
C LEU A 26 4.70 -10.19 -14.92
N GLU A 27 4.37 -11.26 -15.65
CA GLU A 27 3.03 -11.87 -15.59
C GLU A 27 2.69 -12.33 -14.17
N LYS A 28 3.59 -13.08 -13.54
CA LYS A 28 3.41 -13.54 -12.15
C LYS A 28 3.38 -12.39 -11.13
N SER A 29 4.12 -11.33 -11.39
CA SER A 29 4.09 -10.11 -10.57
C SER A 29 2.71 -9.45 -10.62
N LYS A 30 2.12 -9.32 -11.81
CA LYS A 30 0.75 -8.78 -11.98
C LYS A 30 -0.29 -9.65 -11.28
N GLU A 31 -0.22 -10.98 -11.45
CA GLU A 31 -1.12 -11.91 -10.76
C GLU A 31 -1.02 -11.79 -9.24
N ALA A 32 0.20 -11.75 -8.69
CA ALA A 32 0.43 -11.58 -7.26
C ALA A 32 -0.10 -10.23 -6.74
N PHE A 33 0.05 -9.16 -7.52
CA PHE A 33 -0.51 -7.85 -7.19
C PHE A 33 -2.05 -7.87 -7.14
N VAL A 34 -2.69 -8.48 -8.15
CA VAL A 34 -4.15 -8.66 -8.16
C VAL A 34 -4.61 -9.46 -6.94
N MET A 35 -3.94 -10.56 -6.64
CA MET A 35 -4.26 -11.39 -5.46
C MET A 35 -4.13 -10.62 -4.15
N ALA A 36 -3.11 -9.77 -4.02
CA ALA A 36 -2.94 -8.93 -2.83
C ALA A 36 -4.17 -8.02 -2.64
N ILE A 37 -4.58 -7.29 -3.67
CA ILE A 37 -5.69 -6.36 -3.61
C ILE A 37 -7.02 -7.09 -3.39
N GLU A 38 -7.26 -8.20 -4.11
CA GLU A 38 -8.48 -8.99 -3.98
C GLU A 38 -8.66 -9.52 -2.56
N ILE A 39 -7.61 -10.08 -1.97
CA ILE A 39 -7.66 -10.59 -0.59
C ILE A 39 -7.91 -9.44 0.39
N TYR A 40 -7.21 -8.32 0.22
CA TYR A 40 -7.35 -7.17 1.12
C TYR A 40 -8.78 -6.59 1.10
N ASN A 41 -9.40 -6.53 -0.07
CA ASN A 41 -10.74 -6.00 -0.27
C ASN A 41 -11.87 -6.96 0.16
N LYS A 42 -11.55 -8.15 0.71
CA LYS A 42 -12.54 -9.11 1.23
C LYS A 42 -12.66 -9.00 2.75
N PRO A 43 -13.58 -8.20 3.30
CA PRO A 43 -13.70 -7.99 4.74
C PRO A 43 -14.06 -9.28 5.51
N THR A 44 -14.60 -10.28 4.82
CA THR A 44 -14.92 -11.59 5.39
C THR A 44 -13.69 -12.48 5.62
N ILE A 45 -12.56 -12.16 4.97
CA ILE A 45 -11.29 -12.88 5.18
C ILE A 45 -10.56 -12.24 6.36
N LYS A 46 -10.55 -12.91 7.50
CA LYS A 46 -9.83 -12.41 8.68
C LYS A 46 -8.31 -12.37 8.48
N TYR A 47 -7.76 -13.22 7.63
CA TYR A 47 -6.34 -13.33 7.30
C TYR A 47 -5.93 -12.41 6.13
N ARG A 48 -6.67 -11.31 5.90
CA ARG A 48 -6.48 -10.44 4.74
C ARG A 48 -5.19 -9.62 4.78
N VAL A 49 -4.76 -9.20 5.97
CA VAL A 49 -3.53 -8.40 6.16
C VAL A 49 -2.30 -9.23 5.85
N GLU A 50 -2.25 -10.44 6.39
CA GLU A 50 -1.16 -11.39 6.15
C GLU A 50 -1.14 -11.81 4.68
N GLY A 51 -2.31 -12.15 4.13
CA GLY A 51 -2.47 -12.49 2.72
C GLY A 51 -2.01 -11.35 1.81
N PHE A 52 -2.44 -10.11 2.10
CA PHE A 52 -1.97 -8.93 1.39
C PHE A 52 -0.44 -8.78 1.47
N SER A 53 0.11 -8.82 2.69
CA SER A 53 1.55 -8.64 2.89
C SER A 53 2.38 -9.70 2.17
N PHE A 54 1.91 -10.94 2.14
CA PHE A 54 2.56 -12.03 1.41
C PHE A 54 2.56 -11.79 -0.10
N PHE A 55 1.38 -11.53 -0.68
CA PHE A 55 1.24 -11.39 -2.12
C PHE A 55 1.84 -10.08 -2.66
N ILE A 56 1.72 -8.97 -1.92
CA ILE A 56 2.34 -7.71 -2.36
C ILE A 56 3.88 -7.78 -2.32
N CYS A 57 4.46 -8.43 -1.31
CA CYS A 57 5.90 -8.69 -1.28
C CYS A 57 6.35 -9.57 -2.44
N ASN A 58 5.57 -10.61 -2.78
CA ASN A 58 5.86 -11.46 -3.94
C ASN A 58 5.76 -10.67 -5.25
N ALA A 59 4.75 -9.82 -5.41
CA ALA A 59 4.61 -8.95 -6.57
C ALA A 59 5.85 -8.05 -6.75
N TRP A 60 6.27 -7.36 -5.68
CA TRP A 60 7.47 -6.54 -5.69
C TRP A 60 8.74 -7.32 -6.01
N GLU A 61 8.91 -8.49 -5.41
CA GLU A 61 10.09 -9.34 -5.65
C GLU A 61 10.22 -9.72 -7.12
N LEU A 62 9.12 -10.18 -7.73
CA LEU A 62 9.08 -10.59 -9.13
C LEU A 62 9.33 -9.41 -10.08
N MET A 63 8.73 -8.26 -9.83
CA MET A 63 8.91 -7.03 -10.60
C MET A 63 10.36 -6.53 -10.53
N LEU A 64 10.96 -6.47 -9.33
CA LEU A 64 12.34 -6.04 -9.17
C LEU A 64 13.32 -7.03 -9.81
N LYS A 65 13.07 -8.34 -9.74
CA LYS A 65 13.88 -9.35 -10.46
C LYS A 65 13.79 -9.16 -11.97
N ALA A 66 12.61 -8.89 -12.52
CA ALA A 66 12.45 -8.58 -13.94
C ALA A 66 13.24 -7.33 -14.34
N HIS A 67 13.21 -6.28 -13.51
CA HIS A 67 14.03 -5.08 -13.73
C HIS A 67 15.54 -5.38 -13.66
N MET A 68 15.96 -6.20 -12.71
CA MET A 68 17.36 -6.59 -12.58
C MET A 68 17.86 -7.40 -13.78
N ILE A 69 17.05 -8.30 -14.33
CA ILE A 69 17.39 -9.03 -15.56
C ILE A 69 17.61 -8.04 -16.71
N ASN A 70 16.72 -7.06 -16.84
CA ASN A 70 16.81 -6.04 -17.89
C ASN A 70 18.06 -5.17 -17.76
N LYS A 71 18.44 -4.82 -16.52
CA LYS A 71 19.53 -3.88 -16.23
C LYS A 71 20.90 -4.56 -16.07
N PHE A 72 20.95 -5.77 -15.49
CA PHE A 72 22.17 -6.44 -15.07
C PHE A 72 22.33 -7.86 -15.66
N GLY A 73 21.37 -8.29 -16.48
CA GLY A 73 21.37 -9.62 -17.09
C GLY A 73 20.77 -10.71 -16.20
N LYS A 74 20.50 -11.87 -16.81
CA LYS A 74 19.80 -13.02 -16.21
C LYS A 74 20.43 -13.51 -14.90
N ASP A 75 21.76 -13.55 -14.82
CA ASP A 75 22.46 -14.11 -13.66
C ASP A 75 22.33 -13.23 -12.40
N SER A 76 21.87 -11.97 -12.54
CA SER A 76 21.77 -11.00 -11.45
C SER A 76 20.78 -11.37 -10.36
N ILE A 77 19.77 -12.18 -10.67
CA ILE A 77 18.71 -12.60 -9.76
C ILE A 77 19.05 -13.85 -8.95
N TYR A 78 20.19 -14.47 -9.18
CA TYR A 78 20.63 -15.67 -8.48
C TYR A 78 21.71 -15.36 -7.45
N TYR A 79 21.81 -16.20 -6.42
CA TYR A 79 22.97 -16.16 -5.53
C TYR A 79 24.22 -16.66 -6.26
N LYS A 80 25.37 -16.02 -5.98
CA LYS A 80 26.65 -16.38 -6.62
C LYS A 80 27.12 -17.79 -6.27
N ASP A 81 26.84 -18.21 -5.06
CA ASP A 81 27.18 -19.53 -4.47
C ASP A 81 26.14 -20.61 -4.78
N ASN A 82 24.91 -20.23 -5.14
CA ASN A 82 23.84 -21.19 -5.42
C ASN A 82 22.92 -20.70 -6.54
N ARG A 83 23.20 -21.13 -7.77
CA ARG A 83 22.39 -20.75 -8.95
C ARG A 83 20.99 -21.37 -9.00
N ASN A 84 20.68 -22.33 -8.13
CA ASN A 84 19.33 -22.90 -8.01
C ASN A 84 18.43 -22.05 -7.11
N ARG A 85 18.97 -21.04 -6.45
CA ARG A 85 18.25 -20.15 -5.54
C ARG A 85 18.32 -18.72 -6.00
N THR A 86 17.14 -18.08 -6.14
CA THR A 86 17.04 -16.66 -6.43
C THR A 86 17.19 -15.83 -5.16
N ILE A 87 17.69 -14.60 -5.31
CA ILE A 87 17.83 -13.65 -4.19
C ILE A 87 16.47 -13.22 -3.64
N THR A 88 16.43 -12.82 -2.38
CA THR A 88 15.22 -12.38 -1.68
C THR A 88 14.81 -10.98 -2.08
N LEU A 89 13.56 -10.58 -1.73
CA LEU A 89 13.06 -9.22 -1.95
C LEU A 89 13.96 -8.16 -1.30
N GLU A 90 14.45 -8.40 -0.09
CA GLU A 90 15.36 -7.50 0.61
C GLU A 90 16.63 -7.23 -0.19
N ASN A 91 17.21 -8.29 -0.78
CA ASN A 91 18.38 -8.17 -1.62
C ASN A 91 18.10 -7.46 -2.96
N CYS A 92 16.92 -7.70 -3.56
CA CYS A 92 16.47 -6.99 -4.75
C CYS A 92 16.32 -5.49 -4.43
N LEU A 93 15.67 -5.17 -3.31
CA LEU A 93 15.44 -3.80 -2.85
C LEU A 93 16.76 -3.04 -2.66
N GLN A 94 17.76 -3.67 -2.02
CA GLN A 94 19.08 -3.07 -1.82
C GLN A 94 19.80 -2.76 -3.13
N LYS A 95 19.66 -3.62 -4.14
CA LYS A 95 20.34 -3.49 -5.42
C LYS A 95 19.67 -2.49 -6.37
N VAL A 96 18.34 -2.36 -6.30
CA VAL A 96 17.56 -1.52 -7.23
C VAL A 96 17.27 -0.14 -6.63
N ILE A 97 16.85 -0.08 -5.36
CA ILE A 97 16.57 1.17 -4.64
C ILE A 97 17.68 1.38 -3.60
N THR A 98 18.82 1.88 -4.08
CA THR A 98 20.06 1.98 -3.27
C THR A 98 20.01 3.05 -2.17
N ASN A 99 19.17 4.08 -2.35
CA ASN A 99 19.01 5.15 -1.35
C ASN A 99 18.19 4.65 -0.15
N GLU A 100 18.86 4.41 0.99
CA GLU A 100 18.23 3.94 2.22
C GLU A 100 17.23 4.92 2.83
N LYS A 101 17.39 6.20 2.54
CA LYS A 101 16.49 7.26 3.01
C LYS A 101 15.26 7.42 2.11
N ALA A 102 15.24 6.77 0.93
CA ALA A 102 14.10 6.85 0.01
C ALA A 102 12.80 6.37 0.69
N PRO A 103 11.71 7.15 0.63
CA PRO A 103 10.43 6.80 1.27
C PRO A 103 9.90 5.44 0.84
N ILE A 104 9.97 5.14 -0.44
CA ILE A 104 9.57 3.84 -1.01
C ILE A 104 10.37 2.68 -0.40
N ARG A 105 11.69 2.87 -0.16
CA ARG A 105 12.51 1.83 0.46
C ARG A 105 12.12 1.59 1.91
N LYS A 106 11.86 2.67 2.66
CA LYS A 106 11.37 2.59 4.04
C LYS A 106 9.99 1.93 4.11
N ASN A 107 9.08 2.28 3.18
CA ASN A 107 7.77 1.66 3.07
C ASN A 107 7.88 0.15 2.88
N LEU A 108 8.61 -0.28 1.84
CA LEU A 108 8.80 -1.71 1.55
C LEU A 108 9.46 -2.46 2.71
N ALA A 109 10.46 -1.86 3.36
CA ALA A 109 11.10 -2.47 4.52
C ALA A 109 10.09 -2.76 5.64
N LYS A 110 9.15 -1.85 5.90
CA LYS A 110 8.08 -2.04 6.89
C LYS A 110 7.05 -3.09 6.47
N ILE A 111 6.71 -3.17 5.19
CA ILE A 111 5.83 -4.23 4.66
C ILE A 111 6.50 -5.60 4.74
N ILE A 112 7.80 -5.69 4.45
CA ILE A 112 8.59 -6.93 4.60
C ILE A 112 8.66 -7.36 6.08
N GLU A 113 8.90 -6.41 6.99
CA GLU A 113 8.89 -6.65 8.43
C GLU A 113 7.54 -7.22 8.88
N LEU A 114 6.43 -6.61 8.44
CA LEU A 114 5.09 -7.11 8.71
C LEU A 114 4.91 -8.54 8.20
N ARG A 115 5.24 -8.82 6.94
CA ARG A 115 5.17 -10.17 6.36
C ARG A 115 5.92 -11.20 7.21
N ASN A 116 7.11 -10.84 7.69
CA ASN A 116 7.96 -11.76 8.46
C ASN A 116 7.47 -11.97 9.89
N THR A 117 6.71 -11.03 10.45
CA THR A 117 6.25 -11.06 11.84
C THR A 117 4.78 -11.38 12.00
N SER A 118 3.97 -11.29 10.93
CA SER A 118 2.51 -11.34 10.97
C SER A 118 1.90 -12.73 11.22
N THR A 119 2.70 -13.78 11.16
CA THR A 119 2.18 -15.18 11.23
C THR A 119 1.44 -15.52 12.52
N HIS A 120 1.50 -14.72 13.57
CA HIS A 120 0.93 -15.08 14.87
C HIS A 120 0.11 -14.01 15.60
N PHE A 121 0.10 -12.73 15.19
CA PHE A 121 -0.39 -11.64 16.05
C PHE A 121 -1.11 -10.48 15.33
N VAL A 122 -1.69 -10.68 14.14
CA VAL A 122 -2.41 -9.60 13.46
C VAL A 122 -3.86 -9.54 13.96
N THR A 123 -4.25 -8.40 14.49
CA THR A 123 -5.60 -8.08 14.92
C THR A 123 -6.18 -6.97 14.04
N GLU A 124 -7.50 -6.72 14.12
CA GLU A 124 -8.15 -5.65 13.37
C GLU A 124 -7.53 -4.27 13.68
N GLU A 125 -7.13 -4.03 14.92
CA GLU A 125 -6.49 -2.78 15.34
C GLU A 125 -5.08 -2.67 14.79
N TYR A 126 -4.36 -3.78 14.66
CA TYR A 126 -3.06 -3.84 14.04
C TYR A 126 -3.12 -3.46 12.56
N GLU A 127 -4.17 -3.89 11.87
CA GLU A 127 -4.41 -3.51 10.47
C GLU A 127 -4.46 -1.99 10.30
N MET A 128 -5.14 -1.28 11.21
CA MET A 128 -5.32 0.17 11.11
C MET A 128 -3.99 0.94 11.08
N ILE A 129 -2.97 0.45 11.78
CA ILE A 129 -1.62 1.06 11.78
C ILE A 129 -0.99 0.99 10.39
N TYR A 130 -1.24 -0.11 9.66
CA TYR A 130 -0.58 -0.40 8.39
C TYR A 130 -1.34 0.10 7.15
N ILE A 131 -2.63 0.46 7.26
CA ILE A 131 -3.42 0.94 6.11
C ILE A 131 -2.71 2.05 5.32
N PRO A 132 -2.16 3.12 5.94
CA PRO A 132 -1.48 4.17 5.20
C PRO A 132 -0.24 3.66 4.44
N LEU A 133 0.46 2.67 5.01
CA LEU A 133 1.62 2.05 4.38
C LEU A 133 1.20 1.16 3.20
N PHE A 134 0.09 0.43 3.33
CA PHE A 134 -0.46 -0.40 2.24
C PHE A 134 -0.85 0.46 1.05
N GLN A 135 -1.52 1.58 1.28
CA GLN A 135 -1.89 2.52 0.23
C GLN A 135 -0.66 3.02 -0.53
N ALA A 136 0.35 3.49 0.19
CA ALA A 136 1.61 3.92 -0.42
C ALA A 136 2.30 2.78 -1.17
N CYS A 137 2.32 1.57 -0.60
CA CYS A 137 2.94 0.40 -1.22
C CYS A 137 2.32 0.05 -2.58
N ILE A 138 0.98 0.11 -2.67
CA ILE A 138 0.24 -0.16 -3.90
C ILE A 138 0.55 0.91 -4.95
N LEU A 139 0.46 2.19 -4.61
CA LEU A 139 0.71 3.28 -5.55
C LEU A 139 2.17 3.30 -6.01
N ASN A 140 3.12 3.07 -5.10
CA ASN A 140 4.52 2.90 -5.44
C ASN A 140 4.75 1.74 -6.43
N PHE A 141 4.04 0.61 -6.26
CA PHE A 141 4.13 -0.52 -7.16
C PHE A 141 3.65 -0.15 -8.57
N VAL A 142 2.49 0.49 -8.67
CA VAL A 142 1.91 0.95 -9.95
C VAL A 142 2.88 1.90 -10.66
N GLU A 143 3.43 2.89 -9.92
CA GLU A 143 4.41 3.83 -10.46
C GLU A 143 5.67 3.12 -10.98
N LYS A 144 6.22 2.17 -10.20
CA LYS A 144 7.43 1.45 -10.59
C LYS A 144 7.20 0.42 -11.72
N MET A 145 6.02 -0.15 -11.84
CA MET A 145 5.65 -0.95 -13.01
C MET A 145 5.66 -0.11 -14.28
N GLN A 146 5.13 1.10 -14.22
CA GLN A 146 5.18 2.04 -15.35
C GLN A 146 6.60 2.50 -15.64
N GLU A 147 7.37 2.90 -14.62
CA GLU A 147 8.74 3.42 -14.78
C GLU A 147 9.72 2.36 -15.31
N PHE A 148 9.68 1.14 -14.75
CA PHE A 148 10.68 0.12 -15.04
C PHE A 148 10.34 -0.75 -16.24
N HIS A 149 9.05 -0.92 -16.53
CA HIS A 149 8.55 -1.89 -17.51
C HIS A 149 7.58 -1.33 -18.53
N SER A 150 7.21 -0.04 -18.42
CA SER A 150 6.20 0.62 -19.26
C SER A 150 4.84 -0.11 -19.25
N ILE A 151 4.48 -0.70 -18.10
CA ILE A 151 3.21 -1.40 -17.90
C ILE A 151 2.27 -0.52 -17.10
N ASP A 152 1.11 -0.21 -17.69
CA ASP A 152 0.02 0.48 -17.01
C ASP A 152 -0.83 -0.52 -16.22
N MET A 153 -0.75 -0.45 -14.89
CA MET A 153 -1.53 -1.34 -14.02
C MET A 153 -3.03 -1.03 -14.01
N THR A 154 -3.46 0.12 -14.54
CA THR A 154 -4.89 0.45 -14.64
C THR A 154 -5.61 -0.39 -15.71
N GLU A 155 -4.87 -0.99 -16.65
CA GLU A 155 -5.39 -1.97 -17.59
C GLU A 155 -5.67 -3.34 -16.93
N VAL A 156 -5.00 -3.60 -15.79
CA VAL A 156 -5.13 -4.86 -15.04
C VAL A 156 -6.18 -4.76 -13.95
N ILE A 157 -6.21 -3.63 -13.23
CA ILE A 157 -7.13 -3.37 -12.12
C ILE A 157 -7.75 -1.98 -12.30
N PRO A 158 -9.11 -1.87 -12.24
CA PRO A 158 -9.78 -0.57 -12.28
C PRO A 158 -9.31 0.37 -11.17
N GLN A 159 -9.19 1.66 -11.48
CA GLN A 159 -8.68 2.68 -10.55
C GLN A 159 -9.44 2.78 -9.21
N ASN A 160 -10.72 2.38 -9.19
CA ASN A 160 -11.60 2.47 -8.01
C ASN A 160 -11.64 1.18 -7.19
N PHE A 161 -10.70 0.27 -7.39
CA PHE A 161 -10.72 -1.06 -6.79
C PHE A 161 -10.23 -1.11 -5.34
N LEU A 162 -9.61 -0.03 -4.84
CA LEU A 162 -9.18 0.04 -3.45
C LEU A 162 -10.37 0.33 -2.54
N THR A 163 -10.77 -0.66 -1.74
CA THR A 163 -11.78 -0.47 -0.70
C THR A 163 -11.17 0.35 0.43
N LEU A 164 -11.71 1.54 0.64
CA LEU A 164 -11.29 2.41 1.72
C LEU A 164 -11.82 1.88 3.06
N ALA A 165 -11.01 1.96 4.12
CA ALA A 165 -11.45 1.65 5.46
C ALA A 165 -12.60 2.58 5.86
N VAL A 166 -13.73 2.00 6.31
CA VAL A 166 -14.97 2.74 6.65
C VAL A 166 -14.81 3.56 7.94
N SER A 167 -13.85 3.22 8.80
CA SER A 167 -13.60 3.90 10.06
C SER A 167 -12.13 3.82 10.44
N MET A 168 -11.49 4.97 10.58
CA MET A 168 -10.17 5.10 11.18
C MET A 168 -10.36 5.74 12.55
N LYS A 169 -10.64 4.91 13.57
CA LYS A 169 -10.55 5.38 14.96
C LYS A 169 -9.07 5.38 15.35
N ALA A 170 -8.60 6.48 15.94
CA ALA A 170 -7.29 6.48 16.57
C ALA A 170 -7.21 5.32 17.58
N LEU A 171 -6.06 4.65 17.61
CA LEU A 171 -5.81 3.61 18.59
C LEU A 171 -5.88 4.20 19.99
N ASP A 172 -6.84 3.71 20.79
CA ASP A 172 -6.93 4.06 22.21
C ASP A 172 -6.12 3.06 23.02
N GLU A 173 -5.05 3.52 23.66
CA GLU A 173 -4.15 2.72 24.48
C GLU A 173 -4.90 1.91 25.55
N ASN A 174 -5.89 2.52 26.21
CA ASN A 174 -6.65 1.85 27.27
C ASN A 174 -7.49 0.70 26.71
N VAL A 175 -8.09 0.89 25.53
CA VAL A 175 -8.87 -0.15 24.84
C VAL A 175 -7.97 -1.31 24.43
N ILE A 176 -6.79 -1.01 23.89
CA ILE A 176 -5.81 -2.04 23.48
C ILE A 176 -5.33 -2.83 24.71
N ARG A 177 -4.94 -2.15 25.78
CA ARG A 177 -4.48 -2.80 27.02
C ARG A 177 -5.58 -3.62 27.72
N ALA A 178 -6.85 -3.20 27.59
CA ALA A 178 -7.97 -3.95 28.13
C ALA A 178 -8.34 -5.19 27.31
N LYS A 179 -8.11 -5.16 25.99
CA LYS A 179 -8.54 -6.19 25.04
C LYS A 179 -7.49 -7.29 24.83
N TYR A 180 -6.19 -6.96 24.93
CA TYR A 180 -5.09 -7.85 24.58
C TYR A 180 -4.14 -8.14 25.75
N PRO A 181 -3.48 -9.33 25.74
CA PRO A 181 -2.38 -9.58 26.67
C PRO A 181 -1.29 -8.51 26.58
N GLU A 182 -0.63 -8.24 27.72
CA GLU A 182 0.34 -7.14 27.85
C GLU A 182 1.43 -7.18 26.79
N GLU A 183 1.95 -8.34 26.44
CA GLU A 183 2.98 -8.52 25.41
C GLU A 183 2.50 -8.03 24.03
N ILE A 184 1.27 -8.40 23.66
CA ILE A 184 0.66 -8.01 22.37
C ILE A 184 0.36 -6.51 22.38
N ALA A 185 -0.25 -6.01 23.46
CA ALA A 185 -0.59 -4.61 23.59
C ALA A 185 0.67 -3.72 23.50
N ASN A 186 1.74 -4.07 24.21
CA ASN A 186 2.98 -3.32 24.16
C ASN A 186 3.60 -3.34 22.76
N LYS A 187 3.59 -4.47 22.07
CA LYS A 187 4.10 -4.57 20.69
C LYS A 187 3.32 -3.66 19.73
N MET A 188 1.99 -3.64 19.82
CA MET A 188 1.13 -2.79 19.00
C MET A 188 1.40 -1.31 19.24
N LEU A 189 1.44 -0.89 20.50
CA LEU A 189 1.69 0.50 20.88
C LEU A 189 3.09 0.96 20.49
N THR A 190 4.11 0.12 20.66
CA THR A 190 5.48 0.43 20.22
C THR A 190 5.55 0.64 18.70
N ILE A 191 4.85 -0.18 17.91
CA ILE A 191 4.83 -0.04 16.47
C ILE A 191 4.09 1.25 16.06
N ASP A 192 2.95 1.54 16.68
CA ASP A 192 2.20 2.78 16.41
C ASP A 192 3.04 4.02 16.75
N GLU A 193 3.71 4.04 17.90
CA GLU A 193 4.62 5.11 18.29
C GLU A 193 5.77 5.32 17.31
N GLN A 194 6.31 4.24 16.74
CA GLN A 194 7.38 4.32 15.73
C GLN A 194 6.88 4.82 14.38
N LEU A 195 5.70 4.37 13.96
CA LEU A 195 5.17 4.67 12.62
C LEU A 195 4.45 6.01 12.55
N ARG A 196 3.77 6.43 13.61
CA ARG A 196 2.96 7.65 13.66
C ARG A 196 3.72 8.90 13.20
N PRO A 197 4.92 9.23 13.74
CA PRO A 197 5.67 10.39 13.28
C PRO A 197 6.08 10.31 11.82
N MET A 198 6.39 9.10 11.32
CA MET A 198 6.78 8.89 9.93
C MET A 198 5.60 9.02 8.96
N ILE A 199 4.38 8.68 9.41
CA ILE A 199 3.14 8.84 8.65
C ILE A 199 2.72 10.31 8.63
N GLU A 200 2.88 11.02 9.75
CA GLU A 200 2.54 12.45 9.87
C GLU A 200 3.47 13.37 9.09
N ASP A 201 4.71 12.95 8.79
CA ASP A 201 5.67 13.66 7.92
C ASP A 201 5.17 13.81 6.46
N ASN A 202 3.99 13.27 6.17
CA ASN A 202 3.22 13.42 4.92
C ASN A 202 4.01 13.06 3.64
N ASN A 203 4.92 12.10 3.75
CA ASN A 203 5.65 11.61 2.61
C ASN A 203 4.87 10.49 1.90
N GLN A 204 4.24 10.81 0.77
CA GLN A 204 3.36 9.91 0.02
C GLN A 204 4.03 8.60 -0.43
N GLY A 205 5.34 8.63 -0.64
CA GLY A 205 6.09 7.41 -0.97
C GLY A 205 6.29 6.47 0.23
N PHE A 206 6.10 6.96 1.48
CA PHE A 206 6.16 6.13 2.69
C PHE A 206 4.77 5.70 3.16
N ALA A 207 3.83 6.64 3.29
CA ALA A 207 2.49 6.41 3.77
C ALA A 207 1.51 7.41 3.17
N ILE A 208 0.28 6.97 2.90
CA ILE A 208 -0.81 7.83 2.42
C ILE A 208 -1.94 7.76 3.43
N LYS A 209 -2.18 8.88 4.11
CA LYS A 209 -3.27 9.04 5.04
C LYS A 209 -4.55 9.38 4.27
N ILE A 210 -5.61 8.61 4.50
CA ILE A 210 -6.93 8.86 3.92
C ILE A 210 -7.83 9.39 5.02
N GLU A 211 -8.37 10.58 4.83
CA GLU A 211 -9.32 11.20 5.76
C GLU A 211 -10.71 11.25 5.11
N HIS A 212 -11.71 10.73 5.82
CA HIS A 212 -13.11 10.84 5.42
C HIS A 212 -13.75 12.00 6.16
N LEU A 213 -14.16 13.03 5.42
CA LEU A 213 -14.92 14.14 5.95
C LEU A 213 -16.41 13.90 5.72
N HIS A 214 -17.16 13.77 6.81
CA HIS A 214 -18.62 13.64 6.78
C HIS A 214 -19.28 15.00 7.00
N PHE A 215 -20.04 15.44 6.02
CA PHE A 215 -20.83 16.65 6.11
C PHE A 215 -22.29 16.31 6.41
N ILE A 216 -22.86 16.91 7.44
CA ILE A 216 -24.28 16.78 7.72
C ILE A 216 -25.04 17.80 6.87
N THR A 217 -25.87 17.31 5.96
CA THR A 217 -26.77 18.16 5.14
C THR A 217 -28.25 17.88 5.44
N LYS A 218 -29.07 18.90 5.29
CA LYS A 218 -30.54 18.76 5.33
C LYS A 218 -31.13 18.43 3.96
N ASP A 219 -30.33 18.57 2.91
CA ASP A 219 -30.74 18.27 1.54
C ASP A 219 -30.63 16.75 1.28
N LYS A 220 -31.79 16.12 1.10
CA LYS A 220 -31.91 14.70 0.85
C LYS A 220 -31.26 14.26 -0.46
N ASN A 221 -31.13 15.15 -1.45
CA ASN A 221 -30.53 14.83 -2.76
C ASN A 221 -29.01 14.82 -2.71
N GLN A 222 -28.40 15.43 -1.69
CA GLN A 222 -26.95 15.46 -1.48
C GLN A 222 -26.49 14.46 -0.41
N ALA A 223 -27.44 13.83 0.30
CA ALA A 223 -27.12 12.86 1.34
C ALA A 223 -26.82 11.49 0.75
N THR A 224 -25.59 10.98 0.97
CA THR A 224 -25.18 9.62 0.59
C THR A 224 -25.58 8.57 1.64
N SER A 225 -25.86 9.00 2.88
CA SER A 225 -26.35 8.16 3.96
C SER A 225 -27.24 8.98 4.91
N PHE A 226 -28.18 8.29 5.58
CA PHE A 226 -29.10 8.90 6.54
C PHE A 226 -28.70 8.50 7.96
N VAL A 227 -28.56 9.50 8.85
CA VAL A 227 -28.25 9.28 10.27
C VAL A 227 -29.53 9.53 11.09
N HIS A 228 -29.93 8.57 11.91
CA HIS A 228 -31.01 8.74 12.87
C HIS A 228 -30.43 9.13 14.23
N ILE A 229 -31.05 10.11 14.88
CA ILE A 229 -30.64 10.52 16.24
C ILE A 229 -31.28 9.55 17.22
N ASP A 230 -30.50 8.67 17.81
CA ASP A 230 -30.91 7.80 18.90
C ASP A 230 -30.40 8.38 20.23
N LYS A 231 -31.31 8.62 21.16
CA LYS A 231 -30.96 9.14 22.49
C LYS A 231 -30.32 8.12 23.41
N ASN A 232 -30.37 6.83 23.04
CA ASN A 232 -29.85 5.70 23.81
C ASN A 232 -28.59 5.08 23.18
N ALA A 233 -28.01 5.73 22.16
CA ALA A 233 -26.80 5.22 21.50
C ALA A 233 -25.63 5.20 22.48
N GLU A 234 -24.90 4.07 22.51
CA GLU A 234 -23.69 3.89 23.34
C GLU A 234 -22.54 4.81 22.92
N THR A 235 -22.56 5.32 21.68
CA THR A 235 -21.55 6.24 21.15
C THR A 235 -22.20 7.54 20.69
N GLY A 236 -21.81 8.65 21.33
CA GLY A 236 -22.29 9.99 20.99
C GLY A 236 -21.45 10.66 19.90
N VAL A 237 -22.12 11.25 18.90
CA VAL A 237 -21.46 12.16 17.94
C VAL A 237 -21.54 13.57 18.49
N LYS A 238 -20.39 14.22 18.74
CA LYS A 238 -20.33 15.62 19.13
C LYS A 238 -20.54 16.50 17.90
N ILE A 239 -21.70 17.14 17.79
CA ILE A 239 -21.99 18.11 16.74
C ILE A 239 -21.35 19.45 17.14
N ILE A 240 -20.25 19.81 16.44
CA ILE A 240 -19.63 21.15 16.57
C ILE A 240 -20.41 22.06 15.59
N ARG A 241 -21.14 23.02 16.10
CA ARG A 241 -21.76 24.06 15.28
C ARG A 241 -20.76 25.19 15.08
N GLU A 242 -20.17 25.29 13.92
CA GLU A 242 -19.48 26.50 13.48
C GLU A 242 -20.56 27.54 13.09
N LEU A 243 -20.63 28.64 13.79
CA LEU A 243 -21.37 29.82 13.36
C LEU A 243 -20.61 30.46 12.22
N LYS A 244 -20.94 30.12 10.97
CA LYS A 244 -20.45 30.85 9.80
C LYS A 244 -21.14 32.21 9.78
N ASP A 245 -20.34 33.29 9.74
CA ASP A 245 -20.84 34.64 9.55
C ASP A 245 -21.66 34.69 8.25
N PRO A 246 -22.95 35.05 8.30
CA PRO A 246 -23.81 35.16 7.11
C PRO A 246 -23.22 36.07 6.03
N ASN A 247 -22.44 37.08 6.41
CA ASN A 247 -21.79 38.01 5.48
C ASN A 247 -20.67 37.37 4.66
N ASN A 248 -20.10 36.27 5.13
CA ASN A 248 -19.07 35.48 4.38
C ASN A 248 -19.70 34.49 3.39
N THR A 249 -20.94 34.09 3.60
CA THR A 249 -21.66 33.14 2.71
C THR A 249 -22.54 33.85 1.68
N HIS A 250 -23.04 35.08 1.99
CA HIS A 250 -23.88 35.86 1.10
C HIS A 250 -23.33 37.29 1.01
N LYS A 251 -22.45 37.52 0.04
CA LYS A 251 -21.80 38.83 -0.21
C LYS A 251 -22.78 39.98 -0.57
N TYR A 252 -24.03 39.67 -0.92
CA TYR A 252 -25.00 40.64 -1.34
C TYR A 252 -26.36 40.37 -0.66
N THR A 253 -26.86 41.29 0.10
CA THR A 253 -28.26 41.32 0.51
C THR A 253 -29.08 41.99 -0.60
N MET A 254 -30.41 41.75 -0.65
CA MET A 254 -31.31 42.36 -1.63
C MET A 254 -31.17 43.90 -1.69
N LYS A 255 -30.81 44.54 -0.58
CA LYS A 255 -30.56 46.00 -0.49
C LYS A 255 -29.20 46.43 -1.10
N THR A 256 -28.23 45.57 -1.17
CA THR A 256 -26.90 45.86 -1.75
C THR A 256 -26.79 45.46 -3.21
N ALA A 257 -27.70 44.64 -3.72
CA ALA A 257 -27.78 44.26 -5.13
C ALA A 257 -28.56 45.27 -6.00
N LEU A 258 -29.26 46.23 -5.37
CA LEU A 258 -30.08 47.28 -6.05
C LEU A 258 -29.45 48.67 -5.98
N LYS A 259 -28.18 48.80 -5.62
CA LYS A 259 -27.34 49.98 -5.78
C LYS A 259 -26.24 49.69 -6.84
#